data_bf32b08671a8aa832d6b04e6104fe2bb
#
_entry.id   bf32b08671a8aa832d6b04e6104fe2bb
#
_cell.length_a   1.000
_cell.length_b   1.000
_cell.length_c   1.000
_cell.angle_alpha   90.00
_cell.angle_beta   90.00
_cell.angle_gamma   90.00
#
_symmetry.space_group_name_H-M   'P 1'
#
loop_
_entity.id
_entity.type
_entity.pdbx_description
1 polymer ?
#
loop_
_entity_poly.entity_id
_entity_poly.type
_entity_poly.pdbx_seq_one_letter_code
_entity_poly.pdbx_strand_id
1 'polypeptide(L)'
;KEIGDTDEDLYFEALIEKKKLNFTKSIEIVSSLENKYPDNLIIKTTIAEVYTESGNVRKSKDYTQRLLEISLGNYPLSYNLANAYILEEDYIAAEQILEDIKFYRPVDINLLKDLSSVQKNSNNMLGYHLTNSEFLFYSGRYEEALRDLQEARRIARNNFKIREIITERILILQTYVRPRSSRN
;
A
#
# COMPACT_ATOMS: atom_id res chain seq x y z
N LYS A 1 16.61 27.83 19.45
CA LYS A 1 17.08 26.48 19.81
C LYS A 1 17.73 25.93 18.57
N GLU A 2 19.02 25.63 18.68
CA GLU A 2 19.75 24.96 17.60
C GLU A 2 19.13 23.57 17.43
N ILE A 3 18.82 23.21 16.16
CA ILE A 3 18.38 21.86 15.78
C ILE A 3 19.65 21.00 15.90
N GLY A 4 19.70 20.03 16.81
CA GLY A 4 20.80 19.10 16.77
C GLY A 4 21.26 18.42 18.06
N ASP A 5 20.65 18.66 19.22
CA ASP A 5 21.18 18.14 20.50
C ASP A 5 20.39 16.97 21.12
N THR A 6 19.26 16.56 20.52
CA THR A 6 18.47 15.43 21.05
C THR A 6 18.40 14.28 20.05
N ASP A 7 18.08 13.07 20.54
CA ASP A 7 17.89 11.90 19.68
C ASP A 7 16.68 12.06 18.76
N GLU A 8 15.67 12.82 19.20
CA GLU A 8 14.53 13.21 18.37
C GLU A 8 14.97 14.12 17.21
N ASP A 9 15.84 15.10 17.47
CA ASP A 9 16.37 15.97 16.41
C ASP A 9 17.19 15.16 15.39
N LEU A 10 18.00 14.21 15.84
CA LEU A 10 18.74 13.29 14.99
C LEU A 10 17.80 12.42 14.15
N TYR A 11 16.71 11.92 14.73
CA TYR A 11 15.72 11.15 13.99
C TYR A 11 15.05 12.01 12.89
N PHE A 12 14.66 13.25 13.22
CA PHE A 12 14.12 14.17 12.21
C PHE A 12 15.14 14.52 11.13
N GLU A 13 16.42 14.70 11.49
CA GLU A 13 17.50 14.89 10.50
C GLU A 13 17.57 13.69 9.53
N ALA A 14 17.51 12.47 10.04
CA ALA A 14 17.50 11.28 9.20
C ALA A 14 16.32 11.25 8.21
N LEU A 15 15.13 11.64 8.65
CA LEU A 15 13.96 11.74 7.78
C LEU A 15 14.12 12.84 6.70
N ILE A 16 14.72 13.96 7.07
CA ILE A 16 15.04 15.05 6.14
C ILE A 16 16.06 14.58 5.08
N GLU A 17 17.11 13.89 5.51
CA GLU A 17 18.14 13.38 4.59
C GLU A 17 17.54 12.28 3.67
N LYS A 18 16.66 11.42 4.19
CA LYS A 18 15.87 10.48 3.35
C LYS A 18 15.07 11.23 2.27
N LYS A 19 14.37 12.29 2.64
CA LYS A 19 13.60 13.13 1.69
C LYS A 19 14.46 13.84 0.65
N LYS A 20 15.70 14.17 1.00
CA LYS A 20 16.72 14.72 0.06
C LYS A 20 17.39 13.63 -0.79
N LEU A 21 16.99 12.37 -0.65
CA LEU A 21 17.59 11.20 -1.28
C LEU A 21 19.07 10.95 -0.85
N ASN A 22 19.49 11.53 0.26
CA ASN A 22 20.80 11.27 0.87
C ASN A 22 20.71 10.04 1.78
N PHE A 23 20.49 8.88 1.18
CA PHE A 23 20.25 7.63 1.88
C PHE A 23 21.43 7.17 2.73
N THR A 24 22.67 7.45 2.30
CA THR A 24 23.87 7.10 3.07
C THR A 24 23.85 7.78 4.43
N LYS A 25 23.65 9.09 4.47
CA LYS A 25 23.59 9.84 5.72
C LYS A 25 22.38 9.45 6.56
N SER A 26 21.22 9.26 5.92
CA SER A 26 20.01 8.82 6.61
C SER A 26 20.23 7.48 7.32
N ILE A 27 20.81 6.47 6.65
CA ILE A 27 21.02 5.15 7.23
C ILE A 27 22.07 5.19 8.35
N GLU A 28 23.11 6.00 8.24
CA GLU A 28 24.11 6.19 9.31
C GLU A 28 23.45 6.70 10.61
N ILE A 29 22.60 7.72 10.48
CA ILE A 29 21.91 8.32 11.63
C ILE A 29 20.94 7.31 12.26
N VAL A 30 20.03 6.70 11.46
CA VAL A 30 19.02 5.78 12.02
C VAL A 30 19.66 4.50 12.57
N SER A 31 20.79 4.03 12.01
CA SER A 31 21.51 2.88 12.56
C SER A 31 22.18 3.21 13.89
N SER A 32 22.69 4.43 14.07
CA SER A 32 23.20 4.88 15.37
C SER A 32 22.10 4.93 16.44
N LEU A 33 20.91 5.39 16.06
CA LEU A 33 19.74 5.41 16.93
C LEU A 33 19.22 3.99 17.23
N GLU A 34 19.26 3.05 16.26
CA GLU A 34 18.90 1.65 16.50
C GLU A 34 19.80 1.01 17.57
N ASN A 35 21.11 1.27 17.52
CA ASN A 35 22.04 0.77 18.54
C ASN A 35 21.71 1.29 19.95
N LYS A 36 21.20 2.51 20.05
CA LYS A 36 20.78 3.12 21.31
C LYS A 36 19.40 2.68 21.77
N TYR A 37 18.52 2.41 20.83
CA TYR A 37 17.11 2.02 21.05
C TYR A 37 16.75 0.75 20.28
N PRO A 38 17.34 -0.41 20.66
CA PRO A 38 17.24 -1.65 19.87
C PRO A 38 15.83 -2.22 19.76
N ASP A 39 14.90 -1.82 20.63
CA ASP A 39 13.52 -2.28 20.59
C ASP A 39 12.55 -1.26 19.95
N ASN A 40 13.08 -0.13 19.48
CA ASN A 40 12.24 0.91 18.89
C ASN A 40 11.85 0.54 17.45
N LEU A 41 10.60 0.11 17.29
CA LEU A 41 10.07 -0.34 16.00
C LEU A 41 9.95 0.79 14.95
N ILE A 42 9.78 2.06 15.38
CA ILE A 42 9.72 3.20 14.47
C ILE A 42 11.07 3.40 13.77
N ILE A 43 12.16 3.37 14.53
CA ILE A 43 13.53 3.48 13.99
C ILE A 43 13.78 2.32 13.01
N LYS A 44 13.44 1.09 13.41
CA LYS A 44 13.61 -0.09 12.56
C LYS A 44 12.78 -0.01 11.27
N THR A 45 11.54 0.46 11.35
CA THR A 45 10.72 0.68 10.15
C THR A 45 11.35 1.69 9.22
N THR A 46 11.90 2.79 9.77
CA THR A 46 12.61 3.80 8.97
C THR A 46 13.86 3.21 8.29
N ILE A 47 14.62 2.34 8.95
CA ILE A 47 15.76 1.64 8.34
C ILE A 47 15.30 0.80 7.14
N ALA A 48 14.22 0.02 7.33
CA ALA A 48 13.64 -0.79 6.26
C ALA A 48 13.21 0.08 5.06
N GLU A 49 12.56 1.21 5.32
CA GLU A 49 12.15 2.17 4.28
C GLU A 49 13.37 2.77 3.54
N VAL A 50 14.41 3.18 4.28
CA VAL A 50 15.63 3.74 3.67
C VAL A 50 16.28 2.70 2.76
N TYR A 51 16.34 1.43 3.15
CA TYR A 51 16.85 0.36 2.28
C TYR A 51 16.00 0.18 1.02
N THR A 52 14.67 0.24 1.13
CA THR A 52 13.78 0.14 -0.03
C THR A 52 13.97 1.32 -0.97
N GLU A 53 13.87 2.55 -0.45
CA GLU A 53 13.94 3.78 -1.23
C GLU A 53 15.33 4.00 -1.86
N SER A 54 16.39 3.49 -1.23
CA SER A 54 17.76 3.52 -1.79
C SER A 54 18.03 2.46 -2.85
N GLY A 55 17.08 1.59 -3.16
CA GLY A 55 17.24 0.48 -4.10
C GLY A 55 17.98 -0.73 -3.53
N ASN A 56 18.31 -0.75 -2.23
CA ASN A 56 18.91 -1.90 -1.55
C ASN A 56 17.83 -2.96 -1.21
N VAL A 57 17.07 -3.38 -2.22
CA VAL A 57 15.85 -4.18 -2.06
C VAL A 57 16.10 -5.47 -1.30
N ARG A 58 17.21 -6.18 -1.57
CA ARG A 58 17.56 -7.41 -0.86
C ARG A 58 17.73 -7.16 0.64
N LYS A 59 18.48 -6.12 1.03
CA LYS A 59 18.66 -5.77 2.45
C LYS A 59 17.33 -5.38 3.09
N SER A 60 16.50 -4.62 2.38
CA SER A 60 15.17 -4.24 2.86
C SER A 60 14.33 -5.48 3.15
N LYS A 61 14.24 -6.43 2.21
CA LYS A 61 13.46 -7.67 2.42
C LYS A 61 13.98 -8.48 3.60
N ASP A 62 15.27 -8.78 3.62
CA ASP A 62 15.88 -9.58 4.70
C ASP A 62 15.67 -8.94 6.08
N TYR A 63 15.78 -7.60 6.15
CA TYR A 63 15.59 -6.86 7.39
C TYR A 63 14.11 -6.82 7.79
N THR A 64 13.22 -6.51 6.86
CA THR A 64 11.78 -6.39 7.11
C THR A 64 11.16 -7.75 7.48
N GLN A 65 11.55 -8.83 6.82
CA GLN A 65 11.05 -10.18 7.12
C GLN A 65 11.39 -10.60 8.55
N ARG A 66 12.65 -10.38 8.99
CA ARG A 66 13.03 -10.66 10.39
C ARG A 66 12.23 -9.82 11.41
N LEU A 67 11.91 -8.58 11.08
CA LEU A 67 11.06 -7.75 11.95
C LEU A 67 9.61 -8.24 11.99
N LEU A 68 9.09 -8.74 10.87
CA LEU A 68 7.74 -9.30 10.80
C LEU A 68 7.59 -10.62 11.57
N GLU A 69 8.67 -11.41 11.74
CA GLU A 69 8.65 -12.61 12.58
C GLU A 69 8.31 -12.29 14.05
N ILE A 70 8.75 -11.12 14.54
CA ILE A 70 8.52 -10.66 15.92
C ILE A 70 7.40 -9.61 16.05
N SER A 71 6.92 -9.09 14.94
CA SER A 71 5.90 -8.04 14.88
C SER A 71 4.85 -8.37 13.82
N LEU A 72 4.18 -9.52 14.00
CA LEU A 72 3.16 -10.00 13.07
C LEU A 72 2.06 -8.96 12.84
N GLY A 73 1.66 -8.78 11.59
CA GLY A 73 0.60 -7.85 11.21
C GLY A 73 0.98 -6.36 11.33
N ASN A 74 2.27 -6.03 11.49
CA ASN A 74 2.71 -4.65 11.47
C ASN A 74 2.53 -4.05 10.08
N TYR A 75 1.55 -3.13 9.94
CA TYR A 75 1.18 -2.53 8.67
C TYR A 75 2.35 -1.83 7.95
N PRO A 76 3.10 -0.89 8.57
CA PRO A 76 4.23 -0.23 7.92
C PRO A 76 5.28 -1.20 7.38
N LEU A 77 5.63 -2.23 8.15
CA LEU A 77 6.60 -3.23 7.72
C LEU A 77 6.07 -4.09 6.57
N SER A 78 4.82 -4.57 6.67
CA SER A 78 4.20 -5.34 5.58
C SER A 78 4.10 -4.51 4.31
N TYR A 79 3.73 -3.24 4.43
CA TYR A 79 3.65 -2.34 3.28
C TYR A 79 5.02 -2.07 2.65
N ASN A 80 6.06 -1.90 3.49
CA ASN A 80 7.44 -1.75 3.01
C ASN A 80 7.93 -3.02 2.28
N LEU A 81 7.57 -4.20 2.78
CA LEU A 81 7.91 -5.48 2.12
C LEU A 81 7.22 -5.59 0.76
N ALA A 82 5.95 -5.19 0.64
CA ALA A 82 5.25 -5.14 -0.64
C ALA A 82 5.95 -4.18 -1.62
N ASN A 83 6.36 -2.98 -1.15
CA ASN A 83 7.12 -2.03 -1.97
C ASN A 83 8.45 -2.61 -2.45
N ALA A 84 9.16 -3.36 -1.61
CA ALA A 84 10.40 -4.03 -2.00
C ALA A 84 10.16 -5.07 -3.12
N TYR A 85 9.06 -5.83 -3.05
CA TYR A 85 8.68 -6.76 -4.13
C TYR A 85 8.24 -6.01 -5.40
N ILE A 86 7.55 -4.88 -5.29
CA ILE A 86 7.20 -4.03 -6.46
C ILE A 86 8.46 -3.55 -7.19
N LEU A 87 9.50 -3.15 -6.45
CA LEU A 87 10.78 -2.72 -7.03
C LEU A 87 11.53 -3.86 -7.74
N GLU A 88 11.30 -5.11 -7.35
CA GLU A 88 11.82 -6.30 -8.04
C GLU A 88 10.90 -6.81 -9.15
N GLU A 89 9.79 -6.12 -9.40
CA GLU A 89 8.73 -6.53 -10.34
C GLU A 89 8.09 -7.89 -9.99
N ASP A 90 8.27 -8.37 -8.74
CA ASP A 90 7.56 -9.54 -8.22
C ASP A 90 6.15 -9.12 -7.76
N TYR A 91 5.32 -8.80 -8.75
CA TYR A 91 3.96 -8.32 -8.51
C TYR A 91 3.05 -9.37 -7.86
N ILE A 92 3.36 -10.66 -8.02
CA ILE A 92 2.58 -11.74 -7.40
C ILE A 92 2.79 -11.72 -5.88
N ALA A 93 4.04 -11.66 -5.42
CA ALA A 93 4.33 -11.58 -3.99
C ALA A 93 3.81 -10.26 -3.38
N ALA A 94 3.96 -9.14 -4.09
CA ALA A 94 3.44 -7.86 -3.66
C ALA A 94 1.91 -7.87 -3.52
N GLU A 95 1.20 -8.47 -4.50
CA GLU A 95 -0.26 -8.58 -4.49
C GLU A 95 -0.75 -9.34 -3.24
N GLN A 96 -0.15 -10.49 -2.93
CA GLN A 96 -0.51 -11.29 -1.77
C GLN A 96 -0.43 -10.48 -0.47
N ILE A 97 0.68 -9.75 -0.27
CA ILE A 97 0.87 -8.93 0.93
C ILE A 97 -0.14 -7.78 1.00
N LEU A 98 -0.39 -7.09 -0.13
CA LEU A 98 -1.34 -5.97 -0.16
C LEU A 98 -2.79 -6.43 0.02
N GLU A 99 -3.17 -7.62 -0.47
CA GLU A 99 -4.48 -8.22 -0.19
C GLU A 99 -4.65 -8.57 1.29
N ASP A 100 -3.61 -9.11 1.94
CA ASP A 100 -3.63 -9.36 3.38
C ASP A 100 -3.80 -8.05 4.16
N ILE A 101 -3.12 -6.99 3.77
CA ILE A 101 -3.29 -5.67 4.38
C ILE A 101 -4.72 -5.15 4.16
N LYS A 102 -5.26 -5.28 2.94
CA LYS A 102 -6.61 -4.85 2.59
C LYS A 102 -7.68 -5.52 3.44
N PHE A 103 -7.48 -6.79 3.80
CA PHE A 103 -8.41 -7.51 4.66
C PHE A 103 -8.65 -6.78 6.00
N TYR A 104 -7.60 -6.17 6.57
CA TYR A 104 -7.67 -5.41 7.82
C TYR A 104 -7.94 -3.91 7.62
N ARG A 105 -7.70 -3.36 6.42
CA ARG A 105 -7.82 -1.93 6.07
C ARG A 105 -8.56 -1.72 4.74
N PRO A 106 -9.83 -2.11 4.66
CA PRO A 106 -10.55 -2.17 3.38
C PRO A 106 -10.81 -0.79 2.74
N VAL A 107 -10.69 0.30 3.49
CA VAL A 107 -11.00 1.67 3.03
C VAL A 107 -9.76 2.55 2.94
N ASP A 108 -8.55 1.98 2.99
CA ASP A 108 -7.32 2.75 2.78
C ASP A 108 -7.14 3.05 1.29
N ILE A 109 -7.37 4.33 0.92
CA ILE A 109 -7.37 4.78 -0.49
C ILE A 109 -6.00 4.59 -1.14
N ASN A 110 -4.90 4.82 -0.41
CA ASN A 110 -3.55 4.64 -0.95
C ASN A 110 -3.27 3.16 -1.20
N LEU A 111 -3.63 2.31 -0.24
CA LEU A 111 -3.52 0.85 -0.40
C LEU A 111 -4.32 0.35 -1.61
N LEU A 112 -5.57 0.80 -1.77
CA LEU A 112 -6.41 0.39 -2.91
C LEU A 112 -5.81 0.82 -4.24
N LYS A 113 -5.23 2.02 -4.31
CA LYS A 113 -4.54 2.51 -5.50
C LYS A 113 -3.33 1.62 -5.84
N ASP A 114 -2.47 1.34 -4.86
CA ASP A 114 -1.24 0.58 -5.07
C ASP A 114 -1.56 -0.89 -5.38
N LEU A 115 -2.52 -1.50 -4.67
CA LEU A 115 -2.97 -2.86 -4.95
C LEU A 115 -3.55 -2.98 -6.36
N SER A 116 -4.39 -2.03 -6.80
CA SER A 116 -4.92 -2.06 -8.17
C SER A 116 -3.81 -1.98 -9.22
N SER A 117 -2.79 -1.15 -8.99
CA SER A 117 -1.62 -1.06 -9.86
C SER A 117 -0.84 -2.38 -9.94
N VAL A 118 -0.61 -3.00 -8.80
CA VAL A 118 0.07 -4.30 -8.68
C VAL A 118 -0.73 -5.39 -9.39
N GLN A 119 -2.04 -5.47 -9.18
CA GLN A 119 -2.94 -6.43 -9.85
C GLN A 119 -2.95 -6.28 -11.37
N LYS A 120 -2.85 -5.05 -11.87
CA LYS A 120 -2.70 -4.81 -13.30
C LYS A 120 -1.38 -5.37 -13.84
N ASN A 121 -0.29 -5.18 -13.11
CA ASN A 121 1.05 -5.64 -13.52
C ASN A 121 1.23 -7.16 -13.34
N SER A 122 0.55 -7.78 -12.37
CA SER A 122 0.50 -9.24 -12.20
C SER A 122 -0.43 -9.93 -13.22
N ASN A 123 -1.07 -9.16 -14.12
CA ASN A 123 -2.09 -9.63 -15.06
C ASN A 123 -3.37 -10.19 -14.39
N ASN A 124 -3.62 -9.85 -13.13
CA ASN A 124 -4.88 -10.14 -12.44
C ASN A 124 -5.94 -9.08 -12.81
N MET A 125 -6.45 -9.11 -14.05
CA MET A 125 -7.37 -8.08 -14.54
C MET A 125 -8.71 -8.05 -13.79
N LEU A 126 -9.19 -9.19 -13.29
CA LEU A 126 -10.40 -9.21 -12.47
C LEU A 126 -10.18 -8.47 -11.14
N GLY A 127 -9.10 -8.81 -10.43
CA GLY A 127 -8.68 -8.12 -9.21
C GLY A 127 -8.50 -6.63 -9.45
N TYR A 128 -7.78 -6.25 -10.50
CA TYR A 128 -7.58 -4.85 -10.89
C TYR A 128 -8.89 -4.07 -10.98
N HIS A 129 -9.85 -4.53 -11.79
CA HIS A 129 -11.11 -3.79 -11.97
C HIS A 129 -11.95 -3.75 -10.69
N LEU A 130 -11.92 -4.80 -9.86
CA LEU A 130 -12.61 -4.80 -8.57
C LEU A 130 -11.98 -3.79 -7.60
N THR A 131 -10.67 -3.85 -7.41
CA THR A 131 -9.96 -2.95 -6.48
C THR A 131 -9.97 -1.50 -6.98
N ASN A 132 -9.77 -1.28 -8.29
CA ASN A 132 -9.83 0.06 -8.86
C ASN A 132 -11.24 0.67 -8.75
N SER A 133 -12.29 -0.13 -8.88
CA SER A 133 -13.65 0.36 -8.63
C SER A 133 -13.86 0.83 -7.18
N GLU A 134 -13.28 0.14 -6.21
CA GLU A 134 -13.30 0.56 -4.80
C GLU A 134 -12.52 1.85 -4.59
N PHE A 135 -11.30 1.94 -5.15
CA PHE A 135 -10.50 3.16 -5.13
C PHE A 135 -11.24 4.36 -5.73
N LEU A 136 -11.86 4.18 -6.89
CA LEU A 136 -12.63 5.22 -7.58
C LEU A 136 -13.88 5.63 -6.79
N PHE A 137 -14.58 4.66 -6.20
CA PHE A 137 -15.74 4.92 -5.34
C PHE A 137 -15.38 5.80 -4.15
N TYR A 138 -14.35 5.44 -3.37
CA TYR A 138 -13.90 6.23 -2.23
C TYR A 138 -13.26 7.57 -2.63
N SER A 139 -12.86 7.70 -3.90
CA SER A 139 -12.39 8.96 -4.49
C SER A 139 -13.54 9.84 -5.05
N GLY A 140 -14.81 9.40 -4.94
CA GLY A 140 -15.97 10.14 -5.46
C GLY A 140 -16.16 10.05 -6.98
N ARG A 141 -15.41 9.19 -7.67
CA ARG A 141 -15.42 9.02 -9.14
C ARG A 141 -16.39 7.90 -9.54
N TYR A 142 -17.65 8.08 -9.24
CA TYR A 142 -18.66 7.01 -9.29
C TYR A 142 -18.92 6.46 -10.70
N GLU A 143 -18.93 7.30 -11.76
CA GLU A 143 -19.13 6.85 -13.14
C GLU A 143 -17.96 5.97 -13.62
N GLU A 144 -16.75 6.29 -13.18
CA GLU A 144 -15.57 5.50 -13.53
C GLU A 144 -15.56 4.18 -12.76
N ALA A 145 -15.91 4.21 -11.48
CA ALA A 145 -16.08 2.99 -10.68
C ALA A 145 -17.14 2.04 -11.29
N LEU A 146 -18.22 2.60 -11.82
CA LEU A 146 -19.27 1.82 -12.49
C LEU A 146 -18.73 1.13 -13.76
N ARG A 147 -17.91 1.83 -14.56
CA ARG A 147 -17.26 1.24 -15.74
C ARG A 147 -16.35 0.07 -15.37
N ASP A 148 -15.55 0.23 -14.31
CA ASP A 148 -14.67 -0.86 -13.85
C ASP A 148 -15.46 -2.07 -13.35
N LEU A 149 -16.54 -1.88 -12.61
CA LEU A 149 -17.41 -2.99 -12.20
C LEU A 149 -18.06 -3.70 -13.40
N GLN A 150 -18.40 -2.96 -14.46
CA GLN A 150 -18.94 -3.56 -15.68
C GLN A 150 -17.89 -4.43 -16.39
N GLU A 151 -16.62 -3.99 -16.45
CA GLU A 151 -15.52 -4.78 -16.99
C GLU A 151 -15.22 -6.00 -16.11
N ALA A 152 -15.18 -5.84 -14.79
CA ALA A 152 -15.03 -6.97 -13.87
C ALA A 152 -16.13 -8.03 -14.10
N ARG A 153 -17.39 -7.60 -14.28
CA ARG A 153 -18.51 -8.50 -14.55
C ARG A 153 -18.35 -9.23 -15.89
N ARG A 154 -17.81 -8.56 -16.91
CA ARG A 154 -17.53 -9.16 -18.22
C ARG A 154 -16.44 -10.23 -18.12
N ILE A 155 -15.38 -9.96 -17.34
CA ILE A 155 -14.30 -10.93 -17.11
C ILE A 155 -14.82 -12.14 -16.31
N ALA A 156 -15.65 -11.90 -15.30
CA ALA A 156 -16.21 -12.94 -14.43
C ALA A 156 -17.37 -13.72 -15.07
N ARG A 157 -17.57 -13.65 -16.39
CA ARG A 157 -18.74 -14.25 -17.09
C ARG A 157 -19.02 -15.72 -16.76
N ASN A 158 -17.97 -16.50 -16.52
CA ASN A 158 -18.05 -17.93 -16.22
C ASN A 158 -18.09 -18.23 -14.72
N ASN A 159 -17.98 -17.22 -13.84
CA ASN A 159 -18.05 -17.38 -12.39
C ASN A 159 -19.33 -16.73 -11.86
N PHE A 160 -20.36 -17.56 -11.71
CA PHE A 160 -21.67 -17.08 -11.28
C PHE A 160 -21.64 -16.34 -9.95
N LYS A 161 -20.95 -16.90 -8.94
CA LYS A 161 -20.88 -16.30 -7.59
C LYS A 161 -20.25 -14.90 -7.59
N ILE A 162 -19.12 -14.76 -8.27
CA ILE A 162 -18.44 -13.46 -8.38
C ILE A 162 -19.28 -12.47 -9.17
N ARG A 163 -19.89 -12.92 -10.26
CA ARG A 163 -20.75 -12.07 -11.09
C ARG A 163 -21.96 -11.51 -10.33
N GLU A 164 -22.58 -12.31 -9.46
CA GLU A 164 -23.70 -11.86 -8.61
C GLU A 164 -23.25 -10.77 -7.63
N ILE A 165 -22.11 -10.97 -6.95
CA ILE A 165 -21.54 -9.96 -6.05
C ILE A 165 -21.27 -8.65 -6.80
N ILE A 166 -20.69 -8.73 -8.00
CA ILE A 166 -20.42 -7.56 -8.82
C ILE A 166 -21.73 -6.87 -9.25
N THR A 167 -22.74 -7.65 -9.62
CA THR A 167 -24.05 -7.11 -10.02
C THR A 167 -24.71 -6.34 -8.87
N GLU A 168 -24.65 -6.86 -7.66
CA GLU A 168 -25.14 -6.16 -6.47
C GLU A 168 -24.38 -4.83 -6.24
N ARG A 169 -23.06 -4.84 -6.33
CA ARG A 169 -22.24 -3.62 -6.24
C ARG A 169 -22.59 -2.59 -7.31
N ILE A 170 -22.84 -3.02 -8.55
CA ILE A 170 -23.29 -2.15 -9.65
C ILE A 170 -24.61 -1.48 -9.30
N LEU A 171 -25.59 -2.22 -8.79
CA LEU A 171 -26.89 -1.68 -8.40
C LEU A 171 -26.75 -0.61 -7.31
N ILE A 172 -25.94 -0.87 -6.29
CA ILE A 172 -25.65 0.10 -5.24
C ILE A 172 -24.99 1.34 -5.84
N LEU A 173 -23.96 1.17 -6.67
CA LEU A 173 -23.21 2.29 -7.24
C LEU A 173 -24.07 3.19 -8.17
N GLN A 174 -25.00 2.60 -8.88
CA GLN A 174 -25.96 3.35 -9.72
C GLN A 174 -26.80 4.35 -8.93
N THR A 175 -27.01 4.15 -7.63
CA THR A 175 -27.73 5.10 -6.78
C THR A 175 -26.94 6.39 -6.54
N TYR A 176 -25.62 6.34 -6.65
CA TYR A 176 -24.72 7.50 -6.53
C TYR A 176 -24.55 8.25 -7.86
N VAL A 177 -24.64 7.53 -9.00
CA VAL A 177 -24.48 8.12 -10.34
C VAL A 177 -25.76 8.80 -10.83
N ARG A 178 -26.94 8.27 -10.47
CA ARG A 178 -28.21 8.90 -10.87
C ARG A 178 -28.36 10.22 -10.16
N PRO A 179 -28.56 11.34 -10.90
CA PRO A 179 -28.89 12.59 -10.25
C PRO A 179 -30.15 12.37 -9.41
N ARG A 180 -30.19 12.93 -8.21
CA ARG A 180 -31.39 13.03 -7.38
C ARG A 180 -32.38 13.94 -8.12
N SER A 181 -32.90 13.50 -9.27
CA SER A 181 -33.92 14.21 -10.01
C SER A 181 -35.20 14.13 -9.21
N SER A 182 -35.56 15.31 -8.66
CA SER A 182 -36.91 15.70 -8.26
C SER A 182 -37.66 14.73 -7.34
N ARG A 183 -37.43 14.88 -6.04
CA ARG A 183 -38.58 14.85 -5.14
C ARG A 183 -39.28 16.20 -5.27
N ASN A 184 -40.21 16.32 -6.21
CA ASN A 184 -41.34 17.22 -6.14
C ASN A 184 -42.45 16.51 -5.41
#